data_cf80b0147eaee10d3907dfdb098b8d9e
#
_entry.id   cf80b0147eaee10d3907dfdb098b8d9e
#
_cell.length_a   1.000
_cell.length_b   1.000
_cell.length_c   1.000
_cell.angle_alpha   90.00
_cell.angle_beta   90.00
_cell.angle_gamma   90.00
#
_symmetry.space_group_name_H-M   'P 1'
#
loop_
_entity.id
_entity.type
_entity.pdbx_description
1 polymer ?
#
loop_
_entity_poly.entity_id
_entity_poly.type
_entity_poly.pdbx_seq_one_letter_code
_entity_poly.pdbx_strand_id
1 'polypeptide(L)'
;MTSSQYTLKKKTILGIYASSGFGAIVGIIVSSIAGAFVYLVNTSNNVDLFGEYRVVNFGIFNLDLQVVALINLAALLILLVRYSFGIKKWNGPADSIYAAHQEADVLDAKTGFASTLAAFISASGNASVGQYGPLVHFGATAGTTLKRFFEINIGSDVVIGCGVAAAISAGFGAPIAGIIFAHEAILRHYSPSAMAPIATSAIVAAAMENYFLDLPPPLALVEATPSLVHAFIPVVISGVLFGFVAIAFMKSLRFFTHMNTRLNRPLYQSLFIAVLSVIGVSIFIPEALGLGTDTLAAMLNTDSNLAFAVCLLLVKILITSVCLGFGFFGGVFSPSLLIGASAGVILAKFFAIFGYDDLGVSLALAGMASVAACVIGAPLATIFIVLELTLSYDFTLITLLAVIVSQVVSSNLFGNSFFDRQLLDRGIDLRFGRSQLNLTQITVFESTHVDYVSAKSHWTAGALLEKLNANRQTEAYCLSDNGDLEGKINIIDLLDCTKDAIVKDIMDPKPLNLRSDQSMLEAIEIASTFVGESIPVLHAKTRQMTGIVTESDLFTAYLKIQSRVQDVEK
;
A
#
# COMPACT_ATOMS: atom_id res chain seq x y z
N MET A 1 -16.37 -19.41 37.57
CA MET A 1 -15.47 -19.67 36.42
C MET A 1 -15.02 -21.11 36.48
N THR A 2 -15.30 -21.90 35.46
CA THR A 2 -14.87 -23.30 35.40
C THR A 2 -13.35 -23.38 35.17
N SER A 3 -12.68 -24.46 35.61
CA SER A 3 -11.24 -24.67 35.44
C SER A 3 -10.79 -24.55 33.99
N SER A 4 -11.65 -24.88 33.03
CA SER A 4 -11.43 -24.72 31.59
C SER A 4 -11.34 -23.24 31.16
N GLN A 5 -12.22 -22.38 31.71
CA GLN A 5 -12.19 -20.94 31.42
C GLN A 5 -10.93 -20.26 32.00
N TYR A 6 -10.46 -20.71 33.14
CA TYR A 6 -9.22 -20.20 33.76
C TYR A 6 -7.99 -20.61 32.95
N THR A 7 -7.96 -21.85 32.43
CA THR A 7 -6.84 -22.34 31.60
C THR A 7 -6.79 -21.67 30.22
N LEU A 8 -7.95 -21.41 29.60
CA LEU A 8 -8.05 -20.65 28.35
C LEU A 8 -7.55 -19.21 28.57
N LYS A 9 -8.02 -18.53 29.61
CA LYS A 9 -7.61 -17.15 29.93
C LYS A 9 -6.10 -17.05 30.19
N LYS A 10 -5.51 -18.05 30.87
CA LYS A 10 -4.07 -18.10 31.13
C LYS A 10 -3.25 -18.30 29.85
N LYS A 11 -3.69 -19.15 28.91
CA LYS A 11 -3.06 -19.34 27.59
C LYS A 11 -3.12 -18.07 26.74
N THR A 12 -4.25 -17.37 26.75
CA THR A 12 -4.41 -16.11 26.01
C THR A 12 -3.49 -15.02 26.56
N ILE A 13 -3.41 -14.85 27.88
CA ILE A 13 -2.52 -13.88 28.53
C ILE A 13 -1.05 -14.18 28.21
N LEU A 14 -0.63 -15.45 28.31
CA LEU A 14 0.75 -15.84 27.99
C LEU A 14 1.09 -15.58 26.52
N GLY A 15 0.14 -15.79 25.61
CA GLY A 15 0.25 -15.47 24.19
C GLY A 15 0.47 -13.97 23.94
N ILE A 16 -0.27 -13.11 24.65
CA ILE A 16 -0.12 -11.64 24.54
C ILE A 16 1.27 -11.20 25.03
N TYR A 17 1.77 -11.73 26.13
CA TYR A 17 3.11 -11.40 26.61
C TYR A 17 4.20 -11.85 25.62
N ALA A 18 4.06 -13.06 25.06
CA ALA A 18 5.02 -13.57 24.08
C ALA A 18 5.02 -12.73 22.79
N SER A 19 3.85 -12.36 22.29
CA SER A 19 3.73 -11.51 21.09
C SER A 19 4.22 -10.07 21.33
N SER A 20 3.97 -9.50 22.51
CA SER A 20 4.52 -8.20 22.89
C SER A 20 6.04 -8.25 23.07
N GLY A 21 6.58 -9.31 23.65
CA GLY A 21 8.03 -9.52 23.71
C GLY A 21 8.68 -9.60 22.32
N PHE A 22 8.03 -10.30 21.39
CA PHE A 22 8.45 -10.30 19.99
C PHE A 22 8.35 -8.90 19.36
N GLY A 23 7.26 -8.17 19.61
CA GLY A 23 7.10 -6.77 19.19
C GLY A 23 8.24 -5.88 19.66
N ALA A 24 8.68 -6.04 20.92
CA ALA A 24 9.83 -5.31 21.46
C ALA A 24 11.14 -5.63 20.70
N ILE A 25 11.41 -6.91 20.37
CA ILE A 25 12.58 -7.30 19.59
C ILE A 25 12.54 -6.68 18.18
N VAL A 26 11.38 -6.73 17.52
CA VAL A 26 11.18 -6.07 16.22
C VAL A 26 11.41 -4.57 16.34
N GLY A 27 10.87 -3.93 17.38
CA GLY A 27 11.07 -2.52 17.70
C GLY A 27 12.55 -2.13 17.78
N ILE A 28 13.34 -2.86 18.55
CA ILE A 28 14.80 -2.63 18.69
C ILE A 28 15.53 -2.75 17.35
N ILE A 29 15.28 -3.83 16.61
CA ILE A 29 16.02 -4.10 15.36
C ILE A 29 15.64 -3.07 14.28
N VAL A 30 14.34 -2.81 14.12
CA VAL A 30 13.87 -1.90 13.08
C VAL A 30 14.29 -0.47 13.37
N SER A 31 14.18 0.01 14.63
CA SER A 31 14.61 1.36 14.99
C SER A 31 16.11 1.55 14.83
N SER A 32 16.92 0.58 15.25
CA SER A 32 18.40 0.66 15.11
C SER A 32 18.81 0.83 13.64
N ILE A 33 18.18 0.08 12.73
CA ILE A 33 18.50 0.17 11.30
C ILE A 33 17.87 1.42 10.67
N ALA A 34 16.65 1.79 11.05
CA ALA A 34 16.01 3.01 10.57
C ALA A 34 16.79 4.26 11.00
N GLY A 35 17.22 4.32 12.25
CA GLY A 35 18.06 5.39 12.77
C GLY A 35 19.42 5.45 12.07
N ALA A 36 20.08 4.31 11.89
CA ALA A 36 21.32 4.24 11.11
C ALA A 36 21.12 4.73 9.66
N PHE A 37 20.01 4.35 9.02
CA PHE A 37 19.66 4.81 7.68
C PHE A 37 19.55 6.35 7.63
N VAL A 38 18.76 6.94 8.54
CA VAL A 38 18.56 8.40 8.60
C VAL A 38 19.89 9.12 8.88
N TYR A 39 20.64 8.64 9.87
CA TYR A 39 21.93 9.21 10.24
C TYR A 39 22.94 9.18 9.08
N LEU A 40 23.05 8.04 8.40
CA LEU A 40 24.00 7.89 7.28
C LEU A 40 23.58 8.71 6.05
N VAL A 41 22.28 8.83 5.74
CA VAL A 41 21.79 9.70 4.65
C VAL A 41 22.10 11.16 4.97
N ASN A 42 21.81 11.62 6.18
CA ASN A 42 22.11 12.99 6.58
C ASN A 42 23.62 13.28 6.58
N THR A 43 24.41 12.34 7.08
CA THR A 43 25.87 12.46 7.06
C THR A 43 26.41 12.53 5.64
N SER A 44 25.95 11.64 4.72
CA SER A 44 26.43 11.62 3.33
C SER A 44 26.10 12.90 2.57
N ASN A 45 24.97 13.53 2.87
CA ASN A 45 24.56 14.78 2.24
C ASN A 45 25.29 16.01 2.80
N ASN A 46 25.75 15.93 4.07
CA ASN A 46 26.42 17.03 4.76
C ASN A 46 27.96 16.96 4.70
N VAL A 47 28.55 15.80 4.33
CA VAL A 47 29.99 15.69 4.14
C VAL A 47 30.40 16.52 2.93
N ASP A 48 31.34 17.43 3.12
CA ASP A 48 31.94 18.20 2.02
C ASP A 48 33.13 17.44 1.41
N LEU A 49 32.90 16.83 0.24
CA LEU A 49 33.89 16.01 -0.46
C LEU A 49 34.85 16.83 -1.31
N PHE A 50 34.51 18.05 -1.66
CA PHE A 50 35.22 18.87 -2.63
C PHE A 50 35.81 20.18 -2.07
N GLY A 51 35.44 20.56 -0.82
CA GLY A 51 35.90 21.79 -0.20
C GLY A 51 35.64 23.03 -1.06
N GLU A 52 36.64 23.83 -1.25
CA GLU A 52 36.56 25.05 -2.10
C GLU A 52 36.17 24.79 -3.57
N TYR A 53 36.36 23.56 -4.06
CA TYR A 53 36.04 23.18 -5.44
C TYR A 53 34.61 22.64 -5.59
N ARG A 54 33.81 22.66 -4.53
CA ARG A 54 32.45 22.12 -4.52
C ARG A 54 31.55 22.82 -5.55
N VAL A 55 31.62 24.14 -5.62
CA VAL A 55 30.77 24.94 -6.52
C VAL A 55 31.60 25.57 -7.63
N VAL A 56 31.27 25.16 -8.86
CA VAL A 56 31.87 25.78 -10.07
C VAL A 56 30.92 26.82 -10.62
N ASN A 57 31.42 28.06 -10.68
CA ASN A 57 30.66 29.21 -11.17
C ASN A 57 30.82 29.34 -12.70
N PHE A 58 29.70 29.25 -13.42
CA PHE A 58 29.62 29.52 -14.87
C PHE A 58 28.86 30.83 -15.13
N GLY A 59 29.27 31.91 -14.48
CA GLY A 59 28.64 33.22 -14.60
C GLY A 59 27.30 33.29 -13.85
N ILE A 60 26.19 33.02 -14.53
CA ILE A 60 24.85 33.06 -13.95
C ILE A 60 24.50 31.75 -13.23
N PHE A 61 25.21 30.66 -13.50
CA PHE A 61 24.90 29.31 -13.01
C PHE A 61 25.98 28.81 -12.07
N ASN A 62 25.53 28.22 -10.95
CA ASN A 62 26.39 27.56 -9.96
C ASN A 62 26.15 26.04 -10.04
N LEU A 63 27.19 25.28 -10.45
CA LEU A 63 27.10 23.83 -10.48
C LEU A 63 27.74 23.23 -9.23
N ASP A 64 26.97 22.53 -8.43
CA ASP A 64 27.48 21.77 -7.28
C ASP A 64 28.04 20.42 -7.77
N LEU A 65 29.37 20.30 -7.80
CA LEU A 65 30.07 19.08 -8.22
C LEU A 65 29.79 17.89 -7.31
N GLN A 66 29.50 18.15 -6.04
CA GLN A 66 29.16 17.10 -5.09
C GLN A 66 27.84 16.44 -5.48
N VAL A 67 26.80 17.23 -5.80
CA VAL A 67 25.53 16.68 -6.29
C VAL A 67 25.74 15.88 -7.56
N VAL A 68 26.55 16.39 -8.51
CA VAL A 68 26.87 15.67 -9.75
C VAL A 68 27.55 14.34 -9.46
N ALA A 69 28.55 14.32 -8.57
CA ALA A 69 29.28 13.09 -8.25
C ALA A 69 28.40 12.07 -7.53
N LEU A 70 27.67 12.51 -6.50
CA LEU A 70 26.83 11.61 -5.69
C LEU A 70 25.66 11.02 -6.47
N ILE A 71 24.98 11.80 -7.33
CA ILE A 71 23.85 11.27 -8.11
C ILE A 71 24.30 10.27 -9.18
N ASN A 72 25.45 10.48 -9.81
CA ASN A 72 26.02 9.53 -10.77
C ASN A 72 26.47 8.24 -10.06
N LEU A 73 27.13 8.37 -8.90
CA LEU A 73 27.50 7.22 -8.07
C LEU A 73 26.26 6.43 -7.63
N ALA A 74 25.21 7.11 -7.19
CA ALA A 74 23.94 6.48 -6.81
C ALA A 74 23.32 5.72 -7.98
N ALA A 75 23.27 6.30 -9.17
CA ALA A 75 22.76 5.61 -10.36
C ALA A 75 23.55 4.34 -10.68
N LEU A 76 24.90 4.40 -10.59
CA LEU A 76 25.76 3.25 -10.80
C LEU A 76 25.51 2.16 -9.74
N LEU A 77 25.44 2.54 -8.48
CA LEU A 77 25.20 1.59 -7.37
C LEU A 77 23.80 0.93 -7.46
N ILE A 78 22.78 1.66 -7.89
CA ILE A 78 21.43 1.10 -8.15
C ILE A 78 21.49 0.04 -9.25
N LEU A 79 22.20 0.29 -10.34
CA LEU A 79 22.41 -0.70 -11.41
C LEU A 79 23.13 -1.94 -10.86
N LEU A 80 24.17 -1.73 -10.05
CA LEU A 80 24.92 -2.81 -9.42
C LEU A 80 24.05 -3.65 -8.49
N VAL A 81 23.28 -3.03 -7.59
CA VAL A 81 22.36 -3.72 -6.69
C VAL A 81 21.33 -4.52 -7.48
N ARG A 82 20.72 -3.91 -8.50
CA ARG A 82 19.71 -4.58 -9.32
C ARG A 82 20.28 -5.82 -10.03
N TYR A 83 21.48 -5.69 -10.59
CA TYR A 83 22.16 -6.79 -11.28
C TYR A 83 22.58 -7.90 -10.29
N SER A 84 23.26 -7.54 -9.19
CA SER A 84 23.79 -8.51 -8.22
C SER A 84 22.70 -9.30 -7.49
N PHE A 85 21.59 -8.65 -7.19
CA PHE A 85 20.44 -9.30 -6.53
C PHE A 85 19.43 -9.89 -7.52
N GLY A 86 19.58 -9.66 -8.84
CA GLY A 86 18.63 -10.14 -9.86
C GLY A 86 17.23 -9.55 -9.72
N ILE A 87 17.10 -8.32 -9.19
CA ILE A 87 15.82 -7.69 -8.88
C ILE A 87 15.17 -7.17 -10.17
N LYS A 88 13.97 -7.67 -10.49
CA LYS A 88 13.17 -7.18 -11.62
C LYS A 88 12.37 -5.93 -11.27
N LYS A 89 11.84 -5.86 -10.04
CA LYS A 89 11.00 -4.78 -9.55
C LYS A 89 11.30 -4.54 -8.07
N TRP A 90 11.38 -3.26 -7.68
CA TRP A 90 11.51 -2.86 -6.29
C TRP A 90 10.19 -3.05 -5.56
N ASN A 91 10.25 -3.48 -4.30
CA ASN A 91 9.10 -3.61 -3.42
C ASN A 91 9.01 -2.41 -2.47
N GLY A 92 7.79 -2.00 -2.14
CA GLY A 92 7.52 -0.84 -1.30
C GLY A 92 6.28 -1.01 -0.42
N PRO A 93 5.73 0.08 0.14
CA PRO A 93 4.59 0.03 1.06
C PRO A 93 3.36 -0.68 0.49
N ALA A 94 3.07 -0.53 -0.81
CA ALA A 94 1.97 -1.24 -1.46
C ALA A 94 2.12 -2.77 -1.35
N ASP A 95 3.36 -3.28 -1.45
CA ASP A 95 3.64 -4.71 -1.28
C ASP A 95 3.46 -5.16 0.17
N SER A 96 3.79 -4.29 1.15
CA SER A 96 3.52 -4.55 2.58
C SER A 96 2.04 -4.56 2.90
N ILE A 97 1.26 -3.64 2.31
CA ILE A 97 -0.21 -3.62 2.43
C ILE A 97 -0.79 -4.92 1.87
N TYR A 98 -0.38 -5.31 0.67
CA TYR A 98 -0.83 -6.55 0.05
C TYR A 98 -0.49 -7.77 0.91
N ALA A 99 0.75 -7.87 1.39
CA ALA A 99 1.20 -8.97 2.24
C ALA A 99 0.45 -9.07 3.58
N ALA A 100 0.09 -7.93 4.18
CA ALA A 100 -0.70 -7.91 5.41
C ALA A 100 -2.13 -8.47 5.22
N HIS A 101 -2.63 -8.54 3.98
CA HIS A 101 -3.94 -9.09 3.66
C HIS A 101 -3.89 -10.54 3.16
N GLN A 102 -2.69 -11.14 3.07
CA GLN A 102 -2.49 -12.53 2.67
C GLN A 102 -2.38 -13.45 3.88
N GLU A 103 -2.84 -14.71 3.74
CA GLU A 103 -2.65 -15.74 4.77
C GLU A 103 -1.20 -16.24 4.82
N ALA A 104 -0.52 -16.28 3.69
CA ALA A 104 0.86 -16.75 3.59
C ALA A 104 1.88 -15.61 3.71
N ASP A 105 3.07 -15.91 4.21
CA ASP A 105 4.20 -14.98 4.24
C ASP A 105 4.72 -14.72 2.82
N VAL A 106 4.21 -13.68 2.17
CA VAL A 106 4.48 -13.37 0.74
C VAL A 106 5.69 -12.43 0.57
N LEU A 107 6.17 -11.79 1.66
CA LEU A 107 7.30 -10.88 1.56
C LEU A 107 8.61 -11.64 1.35
N ASP A 108 9.27 -11.34 0.22
CA ASP A 108 10.62 -11.83 -0.06
C ASP A 108 11.67 -10.96 0.61
N ALA A 109 12.40 -11.55 1.56
CA ALA A 109 13.43 -10.86 2.32
C ALA A 109 14.53 -10.27 1.41
N LYS A 110 14.95 -11.01 0.37
CA LYS A 110 15.99 -10.58 -0.56
C LYS A 110 15.59 -9.31 -1.30
N THR A 111 14.39 -9.29 -1.87
CA THR A 111 13.87 -8.12 -2.60
C THR A 111 13.58 -6.96 -1.66
N GLY A 112 13.05 -7.23 -0.45
CA GLY A 112 12.75 -6.19 0.54
C GLY A 112 14.00 -5.46 1.02
N PHE A 113 15.05 -6.19 1.42
CA PHE A 113 16.31 -5.57 1.85
C PHE A 113 17.04 -4.87 0.69
N ALA A 114 17.06 -5.46 -0.52
CA ALA A 114 17.64 -4.82 -1.69
C ALA A 114 16.89 -3.54 -2.08
N SER A 115 15.57 -3.49 -1.94
CA SER A 115 14.77 -2.29 -2.17
C SER A 115 15.11 -1.18 -1.15
N THR A 116 15.26 -1.55 0.13
CA THR A 116 15.68 -0.60 1.16
C THR A 116 17.08 -0.04 0.89
N LEU A 117 18.01 -0.90 0.47
CA LEU A 117 19.36 -0.48 0.08
C LEU A 117 19.32 0.46 -1.14
N ALA A 118 18.48 0.17 -2.15
CA ALA A 118 18.31 1.06 -3.31
C ALA A 118 17.73 2.43 -2.91
N ALA A 119 16.81 2.47 -1.94
CA ALA A 119 16.28 3.72 -1.40
C ALA A 119 17.34 4.51 -0.63
N PHE A 120 18.16 3.84 0.17
CA PHE A 120 19.29 4.43 0.86
C PHE A 120 20.25 5.09 -0.13
N ILE A 121 20.68 4.36 -1.16
CA ILE A 121 21.55 4.84 -2.22
C ILE A 121 20.95 6.06 -2.94
N SER A 122 19.65 6.00 -3.28
CA SER A 122 18.96 7.12 -3.93
C SER A 122 18.94 8.37 -3.07
N ALA A 123 18.59 8.23 -1.78
CA ALA A 123 18.50 9.34 -0.84
C ALA A 123 19.88 9.96 -0.55
N SER A 124 20.93 9.13 -0.35
CA SER A 124 22.31 9.57 -0.16
C SER A 124 22.90 10.21 -1.42
N GLY A 125 22.36 9.89 -2.61
CA GLY A 125 22.74 10.50 -3.88
C GLY A 125 22.01 11.78 -4.23
N ASN A 126 21.31 12.40 -3.30
CA ASN A 126 20.50 13.63 -3.52
C ASN A 126 19.34 13.46 -4.53
N ALA A 127 18.93 12.23 -4.87
CA ALA A 127 17.69 12.03 -5.62
C ALA A 127 16.51 12.56 -4.81
N SER A 128 15.56 13.22 -5.46
CA SER A 128 14.34 13.71 -4.80
C SER A 128 13.39 12.53 -4.52
N VAL A 129 13.61 11.86 -3.39
CA VAL A 129 12.85 10.69 -2.93
C VAL A 129 12.65 10.77 -1.42
N GLY A 130 11.68 10.00 -0.89
CA GLY A 130 11.44 9.92 0.55
C GLY A 130 12.05 8.65 1.17
N GLN A 131 12.33 8.70 2.46
CA GLN A 131 12.90 7.59 3.23
C GLN A 131 11.86 6.71 3.93
N TYR A 132 10.73 7.27 4.37
CA TYR A 132 9.77 6.57 5.23
C TYR A 132 9.05 5.39 4.55
N GLY A 133 8.70 5.51 3.27
CA GLY A 133 8.10 4.41 2.53
C GLY A 133 8.97 3.14 2.51
N PRO A 134 10.22 3.23 2.06
CA PRO A 134 11.18 2.14 2.14
C PRO A 134 11.42 1.60 3.54
N LEU A 135 11.48 2.46 4.57
CA LEU A 135 11.63 2.05 5.96
C LEU A 135 10.41 1.28 6.47
N VAL A 136 9.19 1.68 6.09
CA VAL A 136 7.96 0.93 6.37
C VAL A 136 8.02 -0.48 5.75
N HIS A 137 8.44 -0.57 4.48
CA HIS A 137 8.59 -1.87 3.82
C HIS A 137 9.73 -2.71 4.43
N PHE A 138 10.83 -2.06 4.81
CA PHE A 138 11.91 -2.70 5.56
C PHE A 138 11.42 -3.29 6.89
N GLY A 139 10.67 -2.51 7.69
CA GLY A 139 10.10 -2.95 8.95
C GLY A 139 9.20 -4.18 8.78
N ALA A 140 8.30 -4.14 7.80
CA ALA A 140 7.45 -5.28 7.43
C ALA A 140 8.27 -6.53 7.06
N THR A 141 9.31 -6.35 6.22
CA THR A 141 10.20 -7.43 5.77
C THR A 141 11.03 -7.99 6.93
N ALA A 142 11.58 -7.12 7.78
CA ALA A 142 12.36 -7.52 8.95
C ALA A 142 11.50 -8.31 9.94
N GLY A 143 10.30 -7.83 10.25
CA GLY A 143 9.36 -8.52 11.12
C GLY A 143 9.04 -9.93 10.63
N THR A 144 8.66 -10.08 9.36
CA THR A 144 8.35 -11.40 8.77
C THR A 144 9.57 -12.31 8.69
N THR A 145 10.76 -11.77 8.45
CA THR A 145 12.01 -12.53 8.46
C THR A 145 12.34 -13.06 9.85
N LEU A 146 12.20 -12.21 10.89
CA LEU A 146 12.39 -12.61 12.28
C LEU A 146 11.38 -13.66 12.75
N LYS A 147 10.09 -13.53 12.35
CA LYS A 147 9.08 -14.54 12.61
C LYS A 147 9.49 -15.91 12.07
N ARG A 148 9.96 -15.97 10.82
CA ARG A 148 10.44 -17.22 10.21
C ARG A 148 11.66 -17.77 10.91
N PHE A 149 12.60 -16.90 11.30
CA PHE A 149 13.83 -17.30 11.97
C PHE A 149 13.57 -17.91 13.35
N PHE A 150 12.64 -17.33 14.11
CA PHE A 150 12.30 -17.82 15.46
C PHE A 150 11.14 -18.82 15.47
N GLU A 151 10.56 -19.18 14.32
CA GLU A 151 9.43 -20.11 14.17
C GLU A 151 8.23 -19.76 15.09
N ILE A 152 7.95 -18.47 15.28
CA ILE A 152 6.93 -17.98 16.21
C ILE A 152 5.55 -18.04 15.54
N ASN A 153 4.58 -18.60 16.26
CA ASN A 153 3.19 -18.69 15.80
C ASN A 153 2.41 -17.39 16.14
N ILE A 154 2.70 -16.31 15.40
CA ILE A 154 1.99 -15.01 15.43
C ILE A 154 1.46 -14.75 14.02
N GLY A 155 0.31 -14.11 13.89
CA GLY A 155 -0.24 -13.70 12.60
C GLY A 155 0.76 -12.85 11.79
N SER A 156 0.87 -13.11 10.49
CA SER A 156 1.80 -12.38 9.61
C SER A 156 1.48 -10.90 9.55
N ASP A 157 0.20 -10.56 9.61
CA ASP A 157 -0.30 -9.19 9.68
C ASP A 157 0.16 -8.46 10.94
N VAL A 158 0.06 -9.10 12.12
CA VAL A 158 0.53 -8.53 13.40
C VAL A 158 2.03 -8.22 13.34
N VAL A 159 2.80 -9.16 12.80
CA VAL A 159 4.26 -9.03 12.66
C VAL A 159 4.64 -7.91 11.69
N ILE A 160 3.94 -7.81 10.56
CA ILE A 160 4.07 -6.70 9.60
C ILE A 160 3.72 -5.38 10.31
N GLY A 161 2.61 -5.35 11.07
CA GLY A 161 2.20 -4.19 11.86
C GLY A 161 3.25 -3.75 12.87
N CYS A 162 3.89 -4.66 13.59
CA CYS A 162 5.00 -4.37 14.51
C CYS A 162 6.16 -3.67 13.79
N GLY A 163 6.59 -4.23 12.66
CA GLY A 163 7.71 -3.67 11.89
C GLY A 163 7.40 -2.30 11.30
N VAL A 164 6.19 -2.12 10.80
CA VAL A 164 5.72 -0.84 10.25
C VAL A 164 5.60 0.23 11.34
N ALA A 165 4.98 -0.11 12.47
CA ALA A 165 4.83 0.81 13.59
C ALA A 165 6.19 1.26 14.13
N ALA A 166 7.14 0.35 14.26
CA ALA A 166 8.51 0.67 14.66
C ALA A 166 9.21 1.61 13.67
N ALA A 167 9.04 1.37 12.35
CA ALA A 167 9.68 2.20 11.32
C ALA A 167 9.14 3.64 11.30
N ILE A 168 7.83 3.83 11.47
CA ILE A 168 7.22 5.17 11.56
C ILE A 168 7.58 5.84 12.89
N SER A 169 7.51 5.08 13.99
CA SER A 169 7.88 5.58 15.32
C SER A 169 9.32 6.07 15.35
N ALA A 170 10.26 5.28 14.83
CA ALA A 170 11.66 5.65 14.73
C ALA A 170 11.89 6.84 13.77
N GLY A 171 11.20 6.87 12.64
CA GLY A 171 11.43 7.90 11.62
C GLY A 171 10.89 9.29 11.97
N PHE A 172 9.88 9.38 12.84
CA PHE A 172 9.23 10.64 13.24
C PHE A 172 9.34 10.94 14.73
N GLY A 173 9.89 10.05 15.55
CA GLY A 173 9.80 10.16 17.00
C GLY A 173 8.35 10.07 17.52
N ALA A 174 7.44 9.44 16.75
CA ALA A 174 6.00 9.52 16.92
C ALA A 174 5.37 8.11 17.12
N PRO A 175 5.43 7.53 18.33
CA PRO A 175 4.94 6.18 18.59
C PRO A 175 3.43 6.01 18.42
N ILE A 176 2.62 7.00 18.82
CA ILE A 176 1.15 6.93 18.65
C ILE A 176 0.80 6.93 17.17
N ALA A 177 1.41 7.81 16.40
CA ALA A 177 1.23 7.85 14.96
C ALA A 177 1.69 6.55 14.29
N GLY A 178 2.78 5.94 14.75
CA GLY A 178 3.27 4.65 14.27
C GLY A 178 2.27 3.52 14.48
N ILE A 179 1.65 3.43 15.66
CA ILE A 179 0.59 2.46 15.98
C ILE A 179 -0.61 2.66 15.06
N ILE A 180 -1.07 3.91 14.94
CA ILE A 180 -2.23 4.25 14.12
C ILE A 180 -1.94 3.96 12.65
N PHE A 181 -0.76 4.31 12.14
CA PHE A 181 -0.35 4.05 10.76
C PHE A 181 -0.36 2.56 10.42
N ALA A 182 0.14 1.71 11.32
CA ALA A 182 0.11 0.28 11.12
C ALA A 182 -1.34 -0.24 10.95
N HIS A 183 -2.26 0.22 11.79
CA HIS A 183 -3.67 -0.19 11.70
C HIS A 183 -4.42 0.47 10.54
N GLU A 184 -4.22 1.75 10.29
CA GLU A 184 -4.97 2.52 9.30
C GLU A 184 -4.50 2.26 7.87
N ALA A 185 -3.18 2.33 7.62
CA ALA A 185 -2.63 2.24 6.27
C ALA A 185 -2.36 0.80 5.82
N ILE A 186 -1.89 -0.06 6.73
CA ILE A 186 -1.35 -1.36 6.39
C ILE A 186 -2.34 -2.48 6.67
N LEU A 187 -2.78 -2.63 7.92
CA LEU A 187 -3.70 -3.71 8.32
C LEU A 187 -5.14 -3.45 7.88
N ARG A 188 -5.59 -2.20 7.92
CA ARG A 188 -6.94 -1.72 7.62
C ARG A 188 -8.03 -2.31 8.51
N HIS A 189 -7.63 -2.80 9.66
CA HIS A 189 -8.53 -3.25 10.73
C HIS A 189 -7.89 -3.00 12.10
N TYR A 190 -8.73 -2.94 13.12
CA TYR A 190 -8.30 -2.82 14.52
C TYR A 190 -8.60 -4.13 15.24
N SER A 191 -7.54 -4.84 15.62
CA SER A 191 -7.63 -6.07 16.41
C SER A 191 -7.03 -5.85 17.79
N PRO A 192 -7.76 -6.14 18.89
CA PRO A 192 -7.21 -6.05 20.24
C PRO A 192 -5.98 -6.94 20.47
N SER A 193 -5.90 -8.06 19.79
CA SER A 193 -4.78 -8.99 19.87
C SER A 193 -3.52 -8.45 19.18
N ALA A 194 -3.67 -7.66 18.12
CA ALA A 194 -2.59 -7.01 17.39
C ALA A 194 -2.10 -5.73 18.08
N MET A 195 -2.98 -5.05 18.81
CA MET A 195 -2.68 -3.73 19.40
C MET A 195 -1.49 -3.79 20.38
N ALA A 196 -1.45 -4.77 21.27
CA ALA A 196 -0.41 -4.86 22.29
C ALA A 196 1.00 -5.05 21.71
N PRO A 197 1.27 -6.03 20.80
CA PRO A 197 2.58 -6.20 20.20
C PRO A 197 2.98 -5.01 19.31
N ILE A 198 2.05 -4.42 18.55
CA ILE A 198 2.31 -3.26 17.69
C ILE A 198 2.65 -2.03 18.55
N ALA A 199 1.88 -1.76 19.62
CA ALA A 199 2.16 -0.66 20.53
C ALA A 199 3.51 -0.85 21.24
N THR A 200 3.81 -2.06 21.72
CA THR A 200 5.10 -2.36 22.33
C THR A 200 6.26 -2.10 21.36
N SER A 201 6.11 -2.53 20.10
CA SER A 201 7.12 -2.32 19.05
C SER A 201 7.36 -0.82 18.79
N ALA A 202 6.28 -0.02 18.65
CA ALA A 202 6.38 1.42 18.41
C ALA A 202 7.01 2.16 19.59
N ILE A 203 6.59 1.86 20.83
CA ILE A 203 7.11 2.52 22.04
C ILE A 203 8.59 2.19 22.24
N VAL A 204 8.97 0.91 22.07
CA VAL A 204 10.37 0.50 22.17
C VAL A 204 11.21 1.16 21.06
N ALA A 205 10.67 1.29 19.84
CA ALA A 205 11.37 1.97 18.75
C ALA A 205 11.63 3.44 19.08
N ALA A 206 10.62 4.18 19.60
CA ALA A 206 10.79 5.58 20.03
C ALA A 206 11.80 5.71 21.18
N ALA A 207 11.75 4.79 22.16
CA ALA A 207 12.69 4.80 23.27
C ALA A 207 14.14 4.57 22.80
N MET A 208 14.35 3.65 21.85
CA MET A 208 15.66 3.39 21.27
C MET A 208 16.21 4.60 20.51
N GLU A 209 15.35 5.31 19.78
CA GLU A 209 15.73 6.49 19.01
C GLU A 209 16.14 7.65 19.94
N ASN A 210 15.36 7.93 20.97
CA ASN A 210 15.68 8.94 21.96
C ASN A 210 17.00 8.64 22.72
N TYR A 211 17.30 7.35 22.96
CA TYR A 211 18.52 6.95 23.66
C TYR A 211 19.79 7.00 22.78
N PHE A 212 19.67 6.63 21.48
CA PHE A 212 20.83 6.47 20.59
C PHE A 212 21.08 7.65 19.66
N LEU A 213 20.04 8.40 19.28
CA LEU A 213 20.14 9.40 18.20
C LEU A 213 20.06 10.84 18.71
N ASP A 214 19.74 11.04 19.99
CA ASP A 214 19.66 12.37 20.61
C ASP A 214 18.93 13.38 19.71
N LEU A 215 17.75 12.94 19.21
CA LEU A 215 16.98 13.73 18.24
C LEU A 215 16.59 15.07 18.83
N PRO A 216 16.57 16.12 18.00
CA PRO A 216 16.10 17.42 18.44
C PRO A 216 14.65 17.29 18.98
N PRO A 217 14.32 18.07 20.03
CA PRO A 217 12.96 18.08 20.57
C PRO A 217 11.94 18.35 19.45
N PRO A 218 10.67 17.93 19.67
CA PRO A 218 9.57 18.27 18.78
C PRO A 218 9.67 19.74 18.36
N LEU A 219 9.29 20.05 17.14
CA LEU A 219 9.40 21.39 16.53
C LEU A 219 9.01 22.48 17.56
N ALA A 220 10.00 23.17 18.11
CA ALA A 220 9.77 24.34 18.95
C ALA A 220 9.25 25.46 18.04
N LEU A 221 7.93 25.51 17.88
CA LEU A 221 7.27 26.54 17.09
C LEU A 221 7.20 27.82 17.92
N VAL A 222 7.73 28.88 17.38
CA VAL A 222 7.85 30.18 18.07
C VAL A 222 6.54 30.99 18.00
N GLU A 223 5.61 30.63 17.09
CA GLU A 223 4.38 31.37 16.89
C GLU A 223 3.25 30.97 17.85
N ALA A 224 2.46 31.95 18.26
CA ALA A 224 1.23 31.69 19.01
C ALA A 224 0.20 30.99 18.09
N THR A 225 -0.50 30.00 18.63
CA THR A 225 -1.54 29.30 17.91
C THR A 225 -2.77 30.21 17.69
N PRO A 226 -3.24 30.40 16.46
CA PRO A 226 -4.45 31.14 16.20
C PRO A 226 -5.67 30.37 16.74
N SER A 227 -6.74 31.09 17.12
CA SER A 227 -7.97 30.42 17.52
C SER A 227 -8.59 29.66 16.35
N LEU A 228 -9.11 28.46 16.63
CA LEU A 228 -9.77 27.63 15.60
C LEU A 228 -10.92 28.38 14.90
N VAL A 229 -11.66 29.21 15.62
CA VAL A 229 -12.77 30.01 15.07
C VAL A 229 -12.25 30.99 14.01
N HIS A 230 -11.15 31.69 14.28
CA HIS A 230 -10.51 32.61 13.35
C HIS A 230 -9.95 31.88 12.12
N ALA A 231 -9.31 30.72 12.32
CA ALA A 231 -8.69 29.94 11.27
C ALA A 231 -9.70 29.11 10.42
N PHE A 232 -10.96 28.95 10.87
CA PHE A 232 -11.91 27.98 10.32
C PHE A 232 -12.11 28.12 8.79
N ILE A 233 -12.48 29.32 8.32
CA ILE A 233 -12.74 29.56 6.89
C ILE A 233 -11.47 29.42 6.05
N PRO A 234 -10.33 30.03 6.40
CA PRO A 234 -9.07 29.83 5.70
C PRO A 234 -8.65 28.36 5.61
N VAL A 235 -8.80 27.59 6.70
CA VAL A 235 -8.40 26.18 6.76
C VAL A 235 -9.30 25.29 5.88
N VAL A 236 -10.61 25.50 5.87
CA VAL A 236 -11.54 24.75 5.01
C VAL A 236 -11.23 25.00 3.53
N ILE A 237 -11.03 26.26 3.13
CA ILE A 237 -10.66 26.61 1.74
C ILE A 237 -9.29 25.99 1.39
N SER A 238 -8.33 26.10 2.28
CA SER A 238 -6.99 25.51 2.10
C SER A 238 -7.05 23.99 2.00
N GLY A 239 -7.88 23.33 2.79
CA GLY A 239 -8.09 21.89 2.74
C GLY A 239 -8.53 21.41 1.36
N VAL A 240 -9.45 22.11 0.71
CA VAL A 240 -9.86 21.82 -0.68
C VAL A 240 -8.66 21.92 -1.63
N LEU A 241 -7.87 22.99 -1.51
CA LEU A 241 -6.70 23.23 -2.38
C LEU A 241 -5.59 22.21 -2.11
N PHE A 242 -5.34 21.82 -0.86
CA PHE A 242 -4.40 20.73 -0.51
C PHE A 242 -4.80 19.40 -1.15
N GLY A 243 -6.11 19.10 -1.20
CA GLY A 243 -6.62 17.94 -1.92
C GLY A 243 -6.25 17.96 -3.41
N PHE A 244 -6.40 19.10 -4.08
CA PHE A 244 -5.98 19.25 -5.49
C PHE A 244 -4.46 19.14 -5.68
N VAL A 245 -3.66 19.68 -4.76
CA VAL A 245 -2.19 19.56 -4.79
C VAL A 245 -1.78 18.07 -4.66
N ALA A 246 -2.40 17.34 -3.73
CA ALA A 246 -2.15 15.91 -3.57
C ALA A 246 -2.50 15.12 -4.84
N ILE A 247 -3.66 15.40 -5.47
CA ILE A 247 -4.08 14.79 -6.73
C ILE A 247 -3.09 15.11 -7.85
N ALA A 248 -2.63 16.35 -7.95
CA ALA A 248 -1.65 16.77 -8.95
C ALA A 248 -0.34 15.99 -8.79
N PHE A 249 0.15 15.84 -7.55
CA PHE A 249 1.35 15.06 -7.25
C PHE A 249 1.18 13.57 -7.59
N MET A 250 0.09 12.93 -7.15
CA MET A 250 -0.18 11.52 -7.44
C MET A 250 -0.35 11.26 -8.96
N LYS A 251 -1.01 12.17 -9.68
CA LYS A 251 -1.13 12.09 -11.16
C LYS A 251 0.21 12.26 -11.84
N SER A 252 1.06 13.18 -11.37
CA SER A 252 2.42 13.38 -11.88
C SER A 252 3.28 12.12 -11.71
N LEU A 253 3.28 11.51 -10.53
CA LEU A 253 3.97 10.24 -10.26
C LEU A 253 3.54 9.13 -11.25
N ARG A 254 2.23 8.96 -11.43
CA ARG A 254 1.70 7.97 -12.37
C ARG A 254 2.06 8.28 -13.82
N PHE A 255 1.97 9.53 -14.21
CA PHE A 255 2.29 9.98 -15.57
C PHE A 255 3.74 9.62 -15.94
N PHE A 256 4.73 9.99 -15.12
CA PHE A 256 6.13 9.69 -15.40
C PHE A 256 6.44 8.20 -15.33
N THR A 257 5.84 7.46 -14.41
CA THR A 257 5.97 5.99 -14.34
C THR A 257 5.40 5.33 -15.61
N HIS A 258 4.21 5.70 -16.05
CA HIS A 258 3.61 5.15 -17.27
C HIS A 258 4.39 5.57 -18.53
N MET A 259 4.87 6.82 -18.57
CA MET A 259 5.70 7.30 -19.68
C MET A 259 6.97 6.46 -19.83
N ASN A 260 7.68 6.19 -18.72
CA ASN A 260 8.88 5.36 -18.76
C ASN A 260 8.55 3.91 -19.17
N THR A 261 7.45 3.34 -18.67
CA THR A 261 7.02 1.98 -19.03
C THR A 261 6.66 1.89 -20.53
N ARG A 262 5.95 2.89 -21.08
CA ARG A 262 5.60 2.95 -22.51
C ARG A 262 6.82 3.07 -23.41
N LEU A 263 7.85 3.82 -22.98
CA LEU A 263 9.09 4.00 -23.72
C LEU A 263 9.94 2.73 -23.75
N ASN A 264 9.65 1.76 -22.89
CA ASN A 264 10.31 0.44 -22.77
C ASN A 264 11.84 0.54 -22.83
N ARG A 265 12.41 1.55 -22.15
CA ARG A 265 13.85 1.81 -22.14
C ARG A 265 14.56 0.92 -21.13
N PRO A 266 15.82 0.53 -21.40
CA PRO A 266 16.64 -0.13 -20.39
C PRO A 266 16.89 0.82 -19.21
N LEU A 267 17.03 0.26 -18.01
CA LEU A 267 17.13 1.03 -16.75
C LEU A 267 18.22 2.10 -16.77
N TYR A 268 19.39 1.80 -17.37
CA TYR A 268 20.49 2.77 -17.42
C TYR A 268 20.15 4.05 -18.20
N GLN A 269 19.32 3.94 -19.26
CA GLN A 269 18.86 5.13 -20.00
C GLN A 269 17.83 5.92 -19.19
N SER A 270 16.94 5.23 -18.48
CA SER A 270 15.97 5.86 -17.61
C SER A 270 16.67 6.62 -16.47
N LEU A 271 17.61 5.97 -15.78
CA LEU A 271 18.42 6.61 -14.73
C LEU A 271 19.22 7.81 -15.26
N PHE A 272 19.75 7.74 -16.48
CA PHE A 272 20.46 8.87 -17.08
C PHE A 272 19.57 10.12 -17.22
N ILE A 273 18.31 9.95 -17.62
CA ILE A 273 17.32 11.06 -17.67
C ILE A 273 17.09 11.64 -16.29
N ALA A 274 16.90 10.79 -15.28
CA ALA A 274 16.69 11.23 -13.90
C ALA A 274 17.94 11.97 -13.36
N VAL A 275 19.15 11.47 -13.62
CA VAL A 275 20.42 12.11 -13.25
C VAL A 275 20.54 13.51 -13.87
N LEU A 276 20.29 13.63 -15.18
CA LEU A 276 20.33 14.94 -15.85
C LEU A 276 19.29 15.91 -15.28
N SER A 277 18.10 15.41 -14.93
CA SER A 277 17.06 16.24 -14.31
C SER A 277 17.46 16.73 -12.92
N VAL A 278 18.09 15.87 -12.09
CA VAL A 278 18.59 16.25 -10.76
C VAL A 278 19.71 17.29 -10.90
N ILE A 279 20.67 17.09 -11.81
CA ILE A 279 21.73 18.07 -12.08
C ILE A 279 21.13 19.40 -12.55
N GLY A 280 20.14 19.37 -13.45
CA GLY A 280 19.45 20.60 -13.88
C GLY A 280 18.78 21.35 -12.73
N VAL A 281 18.08 20.64 -11.85
CA VAL A 281 17.42 21.25 -10.67
C VAL A 281 18.44 21.77 -9.66
N SER A 282 19.59 21.11 -9.48
CA SER A 282 20.63 21.56 -8.54
C SER A 282 21.20 22.95 -8.87
N ILE A 283 21.11 23.35 -10.13
CA ILE A 283 21.60 24.67 -10.60
C ILE A 283 20.65 25.80 -10.17
N PHE A 284 19.33 25.54 -10.15
CA PHE A 284 18.31 26.59 -9.96
C PHE A 284 17.68 26.56 -8.57
N ILE A 285 17.38 25.37 -8.04
CA ILE A 285 16.66 25.17 -6.76
C ILE A 285 17.18 23.89 -6.10
N PRO A 286 18.38 23.92 -5.50
CA PRO A 286 18.96 22.76 -4.82
C PRO A 286 18.10 22.28 -3.65
N GLU A 287 17.30 23.15 -3.02
CA GLU A 287 16.39 22.85 -1.91
C GLU A 287 15.26 21.87 -2.28
N ALA A 288 14.99 21.70 -3.58
CA ALA A 288 14.02 20.70 -4.04
C ALA A 288 14.61 19.28 -4.09
N LEU A 289 15.93 19.12 -3.94
CA LEU A 289 16.60 17.82 -4.01
C LEU A 289 16.58 17.07 -2.68
N GLY A 290 17.03 15.82 -2.72
CA GLY A 290 17.13 14.95 -1.56
C GLY A 290 15.79 14.75 -0.82
N LEU A 291 15.89 14.49 0.48
CA LEU A 291 14.72 14.26 1.35
C LEU A 291 13.87 15.51 1.55
N GLY A 292 14.50 16.70 1.54
CA GLY A 292 13.84 18.00 1.78
C GLY A 292 13.51 18.29 3.23
N THR A 293 14.09 17.57 4.19
CA THR A 293 13.84 17.75 5.65
C THR A 293 14.28 19.11 6.14
N ASP A 294 15.48 19.56 5.75
CA ASP A 294 16.03 20.85 6.17
C ASP A 294 15.23 22.01 5.56
N THR A 295 14.83 21.88 4.30
CA THR A 295 13.96 22.85 3.63
C THR A 295 12.58 22.91 4.29
N LEU A 296 12.02 21.75 4.69
CA LEU A 296 10.76 21.67 5.42
C LEU A 296 10.87 22.40 6.77
N ALA A 297 11.93 22.14 7.54
CA ALA A 297 12.17 22.80 8.82
C ALA A 297 12.33 24.32 8.64
N ALA A 298 13.04 24.76 7.62
CA ALA A 298 13.17 26.17 7.28
C ALA A 298 11.81 26.81 6.94
N MET A 299 10.96 26.14 6.17
CA MET A 299 9.63 26.64 5.80
C MET A 299 8.67 26.77 6.98
N LEU A 300 8.82 25.94 8.01
CA LEU A 300 8.01 25.98 9.22
C LEU A 300 8.48 27.07 10.21
N ASN A 301 9.75 27.49 10.14
CA ASN A 301 10.36 28.39 11.13
C ASN A 301 10.70 29.78 10.58
N THR A 302 10.64 30.01 9.28
CA THR A 302 11.03 31.27 8.66
C THR A 302 9.98 31.79 7.69
N ASP A 303 9.91 33.12 7.57
CA ASP A 303 9.03 33.79 6.61
C ASP A 303 9.56 33.62 5.18
N SER A 304 9.13 32.52 4.53
CA SER A 304 9.57 32.17 3.18
C SER A 304 8.96 33.10 2.11
N ASN A 305 9.74 33.43 1.09
CA ASN A 305 9.27 34.22 -0.06
C ASN A 305 8.22 33.42 -0.87
N LEU A 306 7.14 34.10 -1.26
CA LEU A 306 6.05 33.51 -2.06
C LEU A 306 6.56 32.88 -3.38
N ALA A 307 7.43 33.59 -4.11
CA ALA A 307 7.97 33.09 -5.37
C ALA A 307 8.82 31.81 -5.17
N PHE A 308 9.60 31.76 -4.09
CA PHE A 308 10.36 30.56 -3.73
C PHE A 308 9.43 29.39 -3.38
N ALA A 309 8.39 29.63 -2.57
CA ALA A 309 7.44 28.57 -2.19
C ALA A 309 6.70 27.99 -3.40
N VAL A 310 6.26 28.84 -4.35
CA VAL A 310 5.62 28.39 -5.60
C VAL A 310 6.58 27.59 -6.47
N CYS A 311 7.81 28.07 -6.64
CA CYS A 311 8.80 27.40 -7.43
C CYS A 311 9.20 26.05 -6.83
N LEU A 312 9.40 25.99 -5.51
CA LEU A 312 9.70 24.78 -4.76
C LEU A 312 8.56 23.75 -4.88
N LEU A 313 7.30 24.17 -4.73
CA LEU A 313 6.12 23.32 -4.90
C LEU A 313 6.12 22.63 -6.26
N LEU A 314 6.26 23.40 -7.33
CA LEU A 314 6.19 22.88 -8.70
C LEU A 314 7.40 21.98 -9.02
N VAL A 315 8.60 22.43 -8.68
CA VAL A 315 9.83 21.69 -8.95
C VAL A 315 9.87 20.40 -8.13
N LYS A 316 9.44 20.42 -6.84
CA LYS A 316 9.40 19.21 -6.00
C LYS A 316 8.45 18.15 -6.56
N ILE A 317 7.24 18.55 -7.01
CA ILE A 317 6.30 17.64 -7.68
C ILE A 317 6.94 16.98 -8.90
N LEU A 318 7.58 17.78 -9.77
CA LEU A 318 8.15 17.29 -11.02
C LEU A 318 9.38 16.42 -10.78
N ILE A 319 10.36 16.90 -10.00
CA ILE A 319 11.64 16.18 -9.82
C ILE A 319 11.45 14.87 -9.06
N THR A 320 10.57 14.83 -8.04
CA THR A 320 10.24 13.58 -7.35
C THR A 320 9.58 12.58 -8.31
N SER A 321 8.65 13.05 -9.13
CA SER A 321 7.96 12.21 -10.11
C SER A 321 8.93 11.66 -11.17
N VAL A 322 9.89 12.46 -11.61
CA VAL A 322 10.95 12.03 -12.55
C VAL A 322 11.88 11.03 -11.87
N CYS A 323 12.40 11.32 -10.68
CA CYS A 323 13.32 10.41 -9.98
C CYS A 323 12.68 9.02 -9.80
N LEU A 324 11.46 8.96 -9.24
CA LEU A 324 10.76 7.69 -8.99
C LEU A 324 10.29 7.01 -10.28
N GLY A 325 9.83 7.79 -11.26
CA GLY A 325 9.36 7.27 -12.54
C GLY A 325 10.47 6.71 -13.42
N PHE A 326 11.70 7.23 -13.33
CA PHE A 326 12.84 6.87 -14.19
C PHE A 326 13.90 6.00 -13.52
N GLY A 327 13.61 5.40 -12.37
CA GLY A 327 14.41 4.27 -11.89
C GLY A 327 15.13 4.46 -10.57
N PHE A 328 15.22 5.66 -10.01
CA PHE A 328 15.55 5.82 -8.60
C PHE A 328 14.44 5.22 -7.75
N PHE A 329 14.78 4.74 -6.57
CA PHE A 329 13.80 4.12 -5.67
C PHE A 329 13.77 4.86 -4.32
N GLY A 330 12.56 5.06 -3.80
CA GLY A 330 12.32 5.72 -2.52
C GLY A 330 10.84 5.90 -2.25
N GLY A 331 10.53 6.54 -1.12
CA GLY A 331 9.16 6.83 -0.71
C GLY A 331 8.61 8.12 -1.32
N VAL A 332 7.30 8.25 -1.25
CA VAL A 332 6.57 9.45 -1.64
C VAL A 332 6.21 10.33 -0.43
N PHE A 333 6.43 9.82 0.79
CA PHE A 333 5.98 10.48 2.02
C PHE A 333 6.75 11.78 2.30
N SER A 334 8.09 11.75 2.45
CA SER A 334 8.87 12.96 2.71
C SER A 334 8.64 14.06 1.65
N PRO A 335 8.63 13.75 0.35
CA PRO A 335 8.27 14.74 -0.66
C PRO A 335 6.87 15.32 -0.49
N SER A 336 5.86 14.51 -0.09
CA SER A 336 4.50 15.00 0.12
C SER A 336 4.39 15.98 1.29
N LEU A 337 5.20 15.80 2.33
CA LEU A 337 5.29 16.75 3.45
C LEU A 337 5.76 18.13 2.96
N LEU A 338 6.86 18.17 2.21
CA LEU A 338 7.43 19.43 1.70
C LEU A 338 6.51 20.09 0.67
N ILE A 339 5.91 19.32 -0.24
CA ILE A 339 4.89 19.80 -1.20
C ILE A 339 3.72 20.43 -0.45
N GLY A 340 3.22 19.77 0.59
CA GLY A 340 2.12 20.24 1.39
C GLY A 340 2.46 21.50 2.19
N ALA A 341 3.63 21.56 2.83
CA ALA A 341 4.11 22.73 3.54
C ALA A 341 4.27 23.94 2.61
N SER A 342 4.86 23.73 1.42
CA SER A 342 5.00 24.78 0.40
C SER A 342 3.64 25.33 -0.02
N ALA A 343 2.65 24.46 -0.25
CA ALA A 343 1.28 24.88 -0.54
C ALA A 343 0.65 25.65 0.62
N GLY A 344 0.91 25.23 1.87
CA GLY A 344 0.45 25.92 3.08
C GLY A 344 1.03 27.34 3.21
N VAL A 345 2.33 27.50 2.97
CA VAL A 345 2.98 28.83 2.97
C VAL A 345 2.39 29.74 1.89
N ILE A 346 2.15 29.23 0.69
CA ILE A 346 1.52 30.00 -0.39
C ILE A 346 0.14 30.51 0.04
N LEU A 347 -0.67 29.64 0.65
CA LEU A 347 -2.02 29.99 1.10
C LEU A 347 -1.99 30.94 2.29
N ALA A 348 -1.03 30.77 3.21
CA ALA A 348 -0.85 31.71 4.31
C ALA A 348 -0.57 33.13 3.80
N LYS A 349 0.33 33.29 2.83
CA LYS A 349 0.59 34.58 2.18
C LYS A 349 -0.64 35.15 1.45
N PHE A 350 -1.45 34.29 0.84
CA PHE A 350 -2.70 34.70 0.23
C PHE A 350 -3.71 35.21 1.26
N PHE A 351 -3.89 34.49 2.37
CA PHE A 351 -4.84 34.91 3.40
C PHE A 351 -4.34 36.10 4.23
N ALA A 352 -3.03 36.33 4.33
CA ALA A 352 -2.49 37.55 4.92
C ALA A 352 -2.98 38.83 4.25
N ILE A 353 -3.25 38.81 2.94
CA ILE A 353 -3.84 39.94 2.19
C ILE A 353 -5.23 40.31 2.74
N PHE A 354 -5.92 39.35 3.35
CA PHE A 354 -7.26 39.53 3.93
C PHE A 354 -7.23 39.71 5.45
N GLY A 355 -6.05 39.93 6.05
CA GLY A 355 -5.89 40.20 7.48
C GLY A 355 -5.75 38.96 8.36
N TYR A 356 -5.36 37.82 7.78
CA TYR A 356 -5.06 36.57 8.49
C TYR A 356 -3.54 36.36 8.56
N ASP A 357 -2.80 37.28 9.20
CA ASP A 357 -1.34 37.28 9.22
C ASP A 357 -0.74 36.21 10.15
N ASP A 358 -1.55 35.66 11.07
CA ASP A 358 -1.18 34.71 12.11
C ASP A 358 -1.30 33.22 11.69
N LEU A 359 -1.62 32.95 10.42
CA LEU A 359 -1.85 31.58 9.94
C LEU A 359 -0.63 30.92 9.30
N GLY A 360 0.56 31.53 9.32
CA GLY A 360 1.75 31.06 8.61
C GLY A 360 2.09 29.62 8.90
N VAL A 361 2.46 29.32 10.12
CA VAL A 361 2.86 27.98 10.57
C VAL A 361 1.67 27.02 10.56
N SER A 362 0.49 27.49 10.95
CA SER A 362 -0.73 26.67 10.98
C SER A 362 -1.10 26.09 9.63
N LEU A 363 -1.09 26.90 8.57
CA LEU A 363 -1.39 26.44 7.21
C LEU A 363 -0.26 25.62 6.60
N ALA A 364 1.01 25.91 6.96
CA ALA A 364 2.14 25.07 6.54
C ALA A 364 2.05 23.65 7.12
N LEU A 365 1.76 23.52 8.43
CA LEU A 365 1.54 22.23 9.10
C LEU A 365 0.29 21.51 8.55
N ALA A 366 -0.81 22.25 8.39
CA ALA A 366 -2.05 21.70 7.83
C ALA A 366 -1.86 21.19 6.40
N GLY A 367 -1.12 21.94 5.56
CA GLY A 367 -0.78 21.52 4.20
C GLY A 367 0.12 20.29 4.18
N MET A 368 1.17 20.31 5.02
CA MET A 368 2.10 19.18 5.21
C MET A 368 1.34 17.88 5.48
N ALA A 369 0.48 17.88 6.50
CA ALA A 369 -0.28 16.71 6.88
C ALA A 369 -1.36 16.33 5.85
N SER A 370 -2.07 17.30 5.29
CA SER A 370 -3.16 17.07 4.32
C SER A 370 -2.68 16.40 3.04
N VAL A 371 -1.60 16.90 2.46
CA VAL A 371 -1.05 16.30 1.22
C VAL A 371 -0.49 14.92 1.51
N ALA A 372 0.22 14.74 2.62
CA ALA A 372 0.73 13.44 3.03
C ALA A 372 -0.41 12.43 3.29
N ALA A 373 -1.46 12.83 4.03
CA ALA A 373 -2.64 12.01 4.29
C ALA A 373 -3.27 11.47 3.02
N CYS A 374 -3.51 12.33 2.04
CA CYS A 374 -4.11 11.97 0.76
C CYS A 374 -3.23 11.01 -0.05
N VAL A 375 -1.90 11.25 -0.06
CA VAL A 375 -0.95 10.43 -0.83
C VAL A 375 -0.80 9.04 -0.22
N ILE A 376 -0.74 8.93 1.10
CA ILE A 376 -0.45 7.68 1.80
C ILE A 376 -1.73 6.90 2.11
N GLY A 377 -2.86 7.60 2.32
CA GLY A 377 -4.13 7.01 2.76
C GLY A 377 -4.17 6.73 4.25
N ALA A 378 -3.52 7.58 5.06
CA ALA A 378 -3.48 7.48 6.51
C ALA A 378 -3.76 8.83 7.18
N PRO A 379 -4.98 9.36 7.08
CA PRO A 379 -5.34 10.66 7.63
C PRO A 379 -5.14 10.75 9.15
N LEU A 380 -5.58 9.76 9.92
CA LEU A 380 -5.41 9.79 11.37
C LEU A 380 -3.93 9.75 11.76
N ALA A 381 -3.14 8.88 11.15
CA ALA A 381 -1.71 8.80 11.45
C ALA A 381 -0.99 10.12 11.19
N THR A 382 -1.30 10.83 10.10
CA THR A 382 -0.67 12.13 9.80
C THR A 382 -1.07 13.24 10.77
N ILE A 383 -2.31 13.22 11.28
CA ILE A 383 -2.77 14.13 12.33
C ILE A 383 -1.98 13.90 13.61
N PHE A 384 -1.81 12.62 14.00
CA PHE A 384 -1.03 12.27 15.19
C PHE A 384 0.47 12.54 15.03
N ILE A 385 1.02 12.44 13.81
CA ILE A 385 2.40 12.93 13.54
C ILE A 385 2.51 14.42 13.89
N VAL A 386 1.56 15.25 13.46
CA VAL A 386 1.58 16.68 13.81
C VAL A 386 1.44 16.88 15.31
N LEU A 387 0.56 16.14 15.99
CA LEU A 387 0.40 16.20 17.44
C LEU A 387 1.72 15.89 18.17
N GLU A 388 2.37 14.78 17.82
CA GLU A 388 3.59 14.33 18.48
C GLU A 388 4.81 15.19 18.13
N LEU A 389 4.86 15.77 16.92
CA LEU A 389 5.92 16.70 16.52
C LEU A 389 5.78 18.08 17.16
N THR A 390 4.56 18.59 17.31
CA THR A 390 4.33 19.97 17.81
C THR A 390 3.98 20.03 19.29
N LEU A 391 3.52 18.93 19.87
CA LEU A 391 2.94 18.83 21.21
C LEU A 391 1.84 19.87 21.45
N SER A 392 1.17 20.34 20.38
CA SER A 392 0.13 21.36 20.41
C SER A 392 -1.21 20.80 19.98
N TYR A 393 -2.18 20.89 20.87
CA TYR A 393 -3.56 20.48 20.57
C TYR A 393 -4.22 21.40 19.53
N ASP A 394 -3.93 22.71 19.59
CA ASP A 394 -4.54 23.71 18.71
C ASP A 394 -4.08 23.52 17.24
N PHE A 395 -2.77 23.33 17.01
CA PHE A 395 -2.27 22.98 15.67
C PHE A 395 -2.86 21.67 15.18
N THR A 396 -3.05 20.71 16.08
CA THR A 396 -3.65 19.42 15.73
C THR A 396 -5.10 19.56 15.28
N LEU A 397 -5.91 20.39 15.92
CA LEU A 397 -7.30 20.64 15.53
C LEU A 397 -7.41 21.35 14.18
N ILE A 398 -6.56 22.35 13.93
CA ILE A 398 -6.48 23.03 12.63
C ILE A 398 -6.10 22.03 11.53
N THR A 399 -5.09 21.21 11.80
CA THR A 399 -4.63 20.17 10.89
C THR A 399 -5.71 19.12 10.64
N LEU A 400 -6.41 18.67 11.67
CA LEU A 400 -7.52 17.71 11.56
C LEU A 400 -8.58 18.20 10.58
N LEU A 401 -9.01 19.47 10.70
CA LEU A 401 -10.00 20.08 9.82
C LEU A 401 -9.52 20.08 8.35
N ALA A 402 -8.28 20.50 8.10
CA ALA A 402 -7.71 20.56 6.76
C ALA A 402 -7.57 19.15 6.14
N VAL A 403 -7.10 18.18 6.94
CA VAL A 403 -6.91 16.79 6.50
C VAL A 403 -8.24 16.15 6.11
N ILE A 404 -9.30 16.32 6.92
CA ILE A 404 -10.63 15.76 6.60
C ILE A 404 -11.14 16.34 5.27
N VAL A 405 -11.07 17.67 5.10
CA VAL A 405 -11.54 18.32 3.88
C VAL A 405 -10.72 17.87 2.66
N SER A 406 -9.40 17.83 2.76
CA SER A 406 -8.53 17.40 1.67
C SER A 406 -8.75 15.93 1.29
N GLN A 407 -8.98 15.06 2.29
CA GLN A 407 -9.25 13.64 2.08
C GLN A 407 -10.57 13.42 1.32
N VAL A 408 -11.62 14.17 1.66
CA VAL A 408 -12.91 14.11 0.91
C VAL A 408 -12.70 14.51 -0.55
N VAL A 409 -11.94 15.56 -0.83
CA VAL A 409 -11.64 16.00 -2.20
C VAL A 409 -10.83 14.93 -2.95
N SER A 410 -9.76 14.45 -2.34
CA SER A 410 -8.87 13.47 -2.96
C SER A 410 -9.56 12.14 -3.22
N SER A 411 -10.31 11.61 -2.26
CA SER A 411 -10.97 10.31 -2.38
C SER A 411 -12.06 10.30 -3.47
N ASN A 412 -12.80 11.40 -3.63
CA ASN A 412 -13.83 11.50 -4.66
C ASN A 412 -13.26 11.67 -6.07
N LEU A 413 -12.11 12.37 -6.24
CA LEU A 413 -11.59 12.73 -7.56
C LEU A 413 -10.44 11.82 -8.05
N PHE A 414 -9.68 11.22 -7.16
CA PHE A 414 -8.56 10.35 -7.50
C PHE A 414 -8.75 8.91 -7.04
N GLY A 415 -9.35 8.72 -5.88
CA GLY A 415 -9.49 7.44 -5.17
C GLY A 415 -8.79 7.49 -3.81
N ASN A 416 -8.66 6.34 -3.14
CA ASN A 416 -8.27 6.31 -1.73
C ASN A 416 -6.85 6.83 -1.49
N SER A 417 -5.83 6.23 -2.11
CA SER A 417 -4.43 6.65 -1.94
C SER A 417 -3.58 6.30 -3.16
N PHE A 418 -2.33 6.79 -3.18
CA PHE A 418 -1.35 6.40 -4.19
C PHE A 418 -1.03 4.90 -4.13
N PHE A 419 -0.93 4.32 -2.93
CA PHE A 419 -0.64 2.89 -2.75
C PHE A 419 -1.82 2.01 -3.18
N ASP A 420 -3.06 2.41 -2.88
CA ASP A 420 -4.25 1.72 -3.38
C ASP A 420 -4.28 1.71 -4.90
N ARG A 421 -3.95 2.85 -5.49
CA ARG A 421 -3.90 2.94 -6.95
C ARG A 421 -2.81 2.08 -7.57
N GLN A 422 -1.65 1.96 -6.92
CA GLN A 422 -0.60 1.03 -7.34
C GLN A 422 -1.05 -0.43 -7.29
N LEU A 423 -1.86 -0.81 -6.30
CA LEU A 423 -2.44 -2.16 -6.20
C LEU A 423 -3.52 -2.38 -7.25
N LEU A 424 -4.42 -1.44 -7.44
CA LEU A 424 -5.45 -1.48 -8.50
C LEU A 424 -4.83 -1.59 -9.90
N ASP A 425 -3.75 -0.85 -10.18
CA ASP A 425 -3.03 -0.94 -11.46
C ASP A 425 -2.37 -2.32 -11.69
N ARG A 426 -2.26 -3.15 -10.63
CA ARG A 426 -1.81 -4.56 -10.67
C ARG A 426 -2.97 -5.56 -10.66
N GLY A 427 -4.22 -5.09 -10.69
CA GLY A 427 -5.42 -5.93 -10.58
C GLY A 427 -5.78 -6.37 -9.17
N ILE A 428 -5.21 -5.75 -8.13
CA ILE A 428 -5.46 -6.08 -6.72
C ILE A 428 -6.36 -4.99 -6.13
N ASP A 429 -7.61 -5.33 -5.84
CA ASP A 429 -8.57 -4.44 -5.21
C ASP A 429 -8.80 -4.82 -3.74
N LEU A 430 -8.32 -3.98 -2.83
CA LEU A 430 -8.47 -4.19 -1.38
C LEU A 430 -9.70 -3.50 -0.78
N ARG A 431 -10.51 -2.79 -1.58
CA ARG A 431 -11.69 -2.06 -1.09
C ARG A 431 -12.75 -2.96 -0.46
N PHE A 432 -12.80 -4.19 -0.91
CA PHE A 432 -13.78 -5.18 -0.47
C PHE A 432 -13.31 -6.07 0.70
N GLY A 433 -12.14 -5.80 1.26
CA GLY A 433 -11.58 -6.50 2.42
C GLY A 433 -10.89 -7.83 2.09
N ARG A 434 -10.37 -8.47 3.15
CA ARG A 434 -9.59 -9.72 3.07
C ARG A 434 -10.38 -10.89 2.49
N SER A 435 -11.68 -11.00 2.84
CA SER A 435 -12.51 -12.13 2.40
C SER A 435 -12.62 -12.20 0.89
N GLN A 436 -12.86 -11.07 0.22
CA GLN A 436 -12.94 -11.05 -1.24
C GLN A 436 -11.58 -11.27 -1.90
N LEU A 437 -10.51 -10.71 -1.33
CA LEU A 437 -9.17 -10.95 -1.84
C LEU A 437 -8.83 -12.46 -1.82
N ASN A 438 -9.15 -13.16 -0.73
CA ASN A 438 -8.94 -14.61 -0.63
C ASN A 438 -9.80 -15.38 -1.65
N LEU A 439 -11.04 -14.95 -1.89
CA LEU A 439 -11.91 -15.52 -2.92
C LEU A 439 -11.35 -15.35 -4.35
N THR A 440 -10.59 -14.28 -4.62
CA THR A 440 -9.94 -14.11 -5.92
C THR A 440 -8.75 -15.04 -6.15
N GLN A 441 -8.19 -15.63 -5.09
CA GLN A 441 -7.01 -16.50 -5.15
C GLN A 441 -7.34 -17.99 -5.22
N ILE A 442 -8.52 -18.37 -4.76
CA ILE A 442 -9.02 -19.74 -4.81
C ILE A 442 -9.67 -19.95 -6.17
N THR A 443 -9.32 -21.04 -6.85
CA THR A 443 -9.91 -21.38 -8.14
C THR A 443 -11.18 -22.20 -7.95
N VAL A 444 -12.09 -22.11 -8.90
CA VAL A 444 -13.32 -22.93 -8.94
C VAL A 444 -13.00 -24.41 -8.87
N PHE A 445 -11.86 -24.81 -9.45
CA PHE A 445 -11.42 -26.20 -9.48
C PHE A 445 -11.32 -26.82 -8.07
N GLU A 446 -10.96 -26.05 -7.05
CA GLU A 446 -10.83 -26.55 -5.66
C GLU A 446 -12.17 -26.96 -5.01
N SER A 447 -13.29 -26.49 -5.55
CA SER A 447 -14.64 -26.84 -5.07
C SER A 447 -15.42 -27.66 -6.09
N THR A 448 -14.75 -28.18 -7.13
CA THR A 448 -15.38 -28.96 -8.21
C THR A 448 -15.53 -30.41 -7.80
N HIS A 449 -16.73 -30.98 -8.00
CA HIS A 449 -17.04 -32.38 -7.77
C HIS A 449 -17.20 -33.16 -9.08
N VAL A 450 -16.88 -34.45 -9.05
CA VAL A 450 -17.03 -35.34 -10.20
C VAL A 450 -18.31 -36.21 -10.12
N ASP A 451 -19.14 -35.97 -9.14
CA ASP A 451 -20.40 -36.71 -8.92
C ASP A 451 -21.53 -36.08 -9.74
N TYR A 452 -21.61 -36.44 -10.98
CA TYR A 452 -22.65 -36.02 -11.92
C TYR A 452 -23.04 -37.15 -12.89
N VAL A 453 -24.28 -37.11 -13.39
CA VAL A 453 -24.74 -38.05 -14.42
C VAL A 453 -24.31 -37.54 -15.80
N SER A 454 -23.49 -38.32 -16.50
CA SER A 454 -23.15 -38.09 -17.90
C SER A 454 -24.11 -38.84 -18.82
N ALA A 455 -24.45 -38.23 -19.95
CA ALA A 455 -25.28 -38.80 -21.01
C ALA A 455 -24.58 -38.65 -22.38
N LYS A 456 -25.05 -39.37 -23.38
CA LYS A 456 -24.69 -39.15 -24.77
C LYS A 456 -25.87 -38.50 -25.49
N SER A 457 -25.56 -37.61 -26.43
CA SER A 457 -26.58 -36.85 -27.17
C SER A 457 -27.54 -37.74 -27.99
N HIS A 458 -27.13 -38.95 -28.34
CA HIS A 458 -27.94 -39.94 -29.08
C HIS A 458 -28.84 -40.83 -28.17
N TRP A 459 -28.77 -40.72 -26.87
CA TRP A 459 -29.61 -41.49 -25.97
C TRP A 459 -31.08 -41.07 -26.05
N THR A 460 -31.99 -41.97 -25.66
CA THR A 460 -33.41 -41.65 -25.53
C THR A 460 -33.70 -41.05 -24.15
N ALA A 461 -34.72 -40.20 -24.09
CA ALA A 461 -35.17 -39.56 -22.87
C ALA A 461 -35.52 -40.58 -21.76
N GLY A 462 -36.15 -41.73 -22.15
CA GLY A 462 -36.48 -42.81 -21.23
C GLY A 462 -35.24 -43.44 -20.59
N ALA A 463 -34.20 -43.72 -21.36
CA ALA A 463 -32.94 -44.28 -20.84
C ALA A 463 -32.21 -43.33 -19.90
N LEU A 464 -32.23 -42.02 -20.21
CA LEU A 464 -31.62 -41.03 -19.36
C LEU A 464 -32.40 -40.83 -18.06
N LEU A 465 -33.74 -40.86 -18.12
CA LEU A 465 -34.61 -40.75 -16.94
C LEU A 465 -34.39 -41.92 -15.96
N GLU A 466 -34.24 -43.14 -16.45
CA GLU A 466 -33.91 -44.30 -15.61
C GLU A 466 -32.54 -44.13 -14.94
N LYS A 467 -31.57 -43.62 -15.66
CA LYS A 467 -30.22 -43.38 -15.12
C LYS A 467 -30.21 -42.27 -14.05
N LEU A 468 -30.95 -41.17 -14.26
CA LEU A 468 -31.10 -40.10 -13.27
C LEU A 468 -31.78 -40.60 -11.98
N ASN A 469 -32.87 -41.37 -12.14
CA ASN A 469 -33.57 -41.97 -11.00
C ASN A 469 -32.68 -42.95 -10.22
N ALA A 470 -31.90 -43.78 -10.89
CA ALA A 470 -30.97 -44.72 -10.26
C ALA A 470 -29.89 -43.99 -9.42
N ASN A 471 -29.41 -42.83 -9.88
CA ASN A 471 -28.41 -42.03 -9.21
C ASN A 471 -29.01 -40.95 -8.28
N ARG A 472 -30.34 -40.80 -8.21
CA ARG A 472 -31.04 -39.78 -7.44
C ARG A 472 -30.60 -38.35 -7.78
N GLN A 473 -30.37 -38.11 -9.06
CA GLN A 473 -29.98 -36.78 -9.56
C GLN A 473 -31.06 -36.23 -10.49
N THR A 474 -31.15 -34.93 -10.57
CA THR A 474 -32.16 -34.16 -11.32
C THR A 474 -31.63 -33.57 -12.60
N GLU A 475 -30.31 -33.56 -12.79
CA GLU A 475 -29.63 -32.97 -13.93
C GLU A 475 -28.61 -33.94 -14.53
N ALA A 476 -28.43 -33.87 -15.84
CA ALA A 476 -27.42 -34.65 -16.57
C ALA A 476 -26.65 -33.75 -17.56
N TYR A 477 -25.44 -34.15 -17.84
CA TYR A 477 -24.54 -33.46 -18.77
C TYR A 477 -24.24 -34.33 -19.98
N CYS A 478 -24.57 -33.80 -21.15
CA CYS A 478 -24.28 -34.49 -22.42
C CYS A 478 -22.84 -34.21 -22.81
N LEU A 479 -22.06 -35.31 -22.94
CA LEU A 479 -20.64 -35.22 -23.25
C LEU A 479 -20.35 -35.94 -24.58
N SER A 480 -19.51 -35.31 -25.42
CA SER A 480 -18.92 -35.92 -26.60
C SER A 480 -18.03 -37.13 -26.23
N ASP A 481 -17.52 -37.85 -27.22
CA ASP A 481 -16.58 -38.95 -26.98
C ASP A 481 -15.22 -38.44 -26.46
N ASN A 482 -14.89 -37.18 -26.73
CA ASN A 482 -13.68 -36.51 -26.24
C ASN A 482 -13.85 -35.90 -24.85
N GLY A 483 -15.04 -35.96 -24.23
CA GLY A 483 -15.34 -35.36 -22.93
C GLY A 483 -15.73 -33.89 -22.99
N ASP A 484 -15.98 -33.32 -24.18
CA ASP A 484 -16.44 -31.96 -24.32
C ASP A 484 -17.93 -31.86 -23.97
N LEU A 485 -18.33 -30.79 -23.31
CA LEU A 485 -19.72 -30.52 -22.94
C LEU A 485 -20.53 -30.13 -24.20
N GLU A 486 -21.52 -30.95 -24.56
CA GLU A 486 -22.46 -30.69 -25.65
C GLU A 486 -23.75 -30.02 -25.19
N GLY A 487 -24.16 -30.25 -23.94
CA GLY A 487 -25.36 -29.66 -23.39
C GLY A 487 -25.69 -30.14 -21.96
N LYS A 488 -26.70 -29.54 -21.37
CA LYS A 488 -27.25 -29.88 -20.05
C LYS A 488 -28.74 -30.21 -20.22
N ILE A 489 -29.25 -31.11 -19.42
CA ILE A 489 -30.67 -31.47 -19.41
C ILE A 489 -31.16 -31.60 -17.97
N ASN A 490 -32.35 -31.10 -17.72
CA ASN A 490 -33.01 -31.24 -16.43
C ASN A 490 -34.07 -32.36 -16.48
N ILE A 491 -34.32 -33.00 -15.35
CA ILE A 491 -35.33 -34.06 -15.25
C ILE A 491 -36.73 -33.57 -15.66
N ILE A 492 -37.05 -32.29 -15.40
CA ILE A 492 -38.33 -31.69 -15.80
C ILE A 492 -38.52 -31.74 -17.31
N ASP A 493 -37.48 -31.40 -18.08
CA ASP A 493 -37.51 -31.42 -19.55
C ASP A 493 -37.72 -32.83 -20.09
N LEU A 494 -37.19 -33.86 -19.38
CA LEU A 494 -37.41 -35.28 -19.72
C LEU A 494 -38.81 -35.78 -19.41
N LEU A 495 -39.45 -35.22 -18.40
CA LEU A 495 -40.84 -35.58 -18.02
C LEU A 495 -41.87 -35.00 -18.98
N ASP A 496 -41.55 -33.87 -19.63
CA ASP A 496 -42.43 -33.17 -20.57
C ASP A 496 -42.38 -33.75 -21.99
N CYS A 497 -41.49 -34.72 -22.28
CA CYS A 497 -41.32 -35.31 -23.59
C CYS A 497 -41.64 -36.80 -23.64
N THR A 498 -41.73 -37.39 -24.87
CA THR A 498 -41.92 -38.81 -25.05
C THR A 498 -40.66 -39.60 -24.71
N LYS A 499 -40.80 -40.84 -24.22
CA LYS A 499 -39.67 -41.69 -23.82
C LYS A 499 -38.69 -41.97 -24.97
N ASP A 500 -39.14 -41.91 -26.22
CA ASP A 500 -38.36 -42.19 -27.43
C ASP A 500 -37.68 -40.90 -27.97
N ALA A 501 -37.94 -39.74 -27.41
CA ALA A 501 -37.31 -38.48 -27.81
C ALA A 501 -35.80 -38.57 -27.61
N ILE A 502 -35.01 -37.97 -28.53
CA ILE A 502 -33.55 -37.98 -28.46
C ILE A 502 -33.07 -36.84 -27.55
N VAL A 503 -32.17 -37.14 -26.65
CA VAL A 503 -31.59 -36.19 -25.68
C VAL A 503 -31.05 -34.93 -26.36
N LYS A 504 -30.45 -35.04 -27.54
CA LYS A 504 -29.93 -33.93 -28.35
C LYS A 504 -30.98 -32.86 -28.68
N ASP A 505 -32.22 -33.26 -28.86
CA ASP A 505 -33.32 -32.36 -29.27
C ASP A 505 -33.96 -31.63 -28.06
N ILE A 506 -33.67 -32.10 -26.85
CA ILE A 506 -34.30 -31.65 -25.59
C ILE A 506 -33.30 -30.85 -24.77
N MET A 507 -31.99 -31.17 -24.82
CA MET A 507 -30.96 -30.55 -23.99
C MET A 507 -30.79 -29.06 -24.30
N ASP A 508 -30.42 -28.27 -23.27
CA ASP A 508 -29.87 -26.93 -23.46
C ASP A 508 -28.46 -27.05 -24.07
N PRO A 509 -28.26 -26.62 -25.32
CA PRO A 509 -26.97 -26.74 -26.00
C PRO A 509 -25.92 -25.71 -25.54
N LYS A 510 -26.32 -24.73 -24.73
CA LYS A 510 -25.42 -23.65 -24.22
C LYS A 510 -25.66 -23.37 -22.75
N PRO A 511 -25.50 -24.37 -21.88
CA PRO A 511 -25.68 -24.16 -20.46
C PRO A 511 -24.67 -23.16 -19.92
N LEU A 512 -25.06 -22.41 -18.88
CA LEU A 512 -24.11 -21.63 -18.11
C LEU A 512 -22.98 -22.53 -17.65
N ASN A 513 -21.74 -22.12 -17.83
CA ASN A 513 -20.58 -22.89 -17.42
C ASN A 513 -19.49 -22.01 -16.79
N LEU A 514 -18.66 -22.61 -15.95
CA LEU A 514 -17.50 -22.00 -15.34
C LEU A 514 -16.23 -22.63 -15.90
N ARG A 515 -15.13 -21.88 -15.85
CA ARG A 515 -13.81 -22.40 -16.21
C ARG A 515 -13.06 -22.79 -14.93
N SER A 516 -12.30 -23.86 -15.00
CA SER A 516 -11.54 -24.38 -13.86
C SER A 516 -10.49 -23.40 -13.31
N ASP A 517 -10.00 -22.45 -14.13
CA ASP A 517 -9.03 -21.43 -13.75
C ASP A 517 -9.66 -20.09 -13.28
N GLN A 518 -10.98 -19.97 -13.34
CA GLN A 518 -11.68 -18.79 -12.78
C GLN A 518 -11.55 -18.75 -11.27
N SER A 519 -11.53 -17.52 -10.72
CA SER A 519 -11.55 -17.31 -9.29
C SER A 519 -12.91 -17.68 -8.68
N MET A 520 -12.90 -18.06 -7.41
CA MET A 520 -14.13 -18.32 -6.67
C MET A 520 -15.05 -17.09 -6.60
N LEU A 521 -14.48 -15.88 -6.56
CA LEU A 521 -15.27 -14.64 -6.58
C LEU A 521 -16.03 -14.49 -7.88
N GLU A 522 -15.36 -14.65 -9.04
CA GLU A 522 -16.00 -14.60 -10.35
C GLU A 522 -17.09 -15.69 -10.50
N ALA A 523 -16.84 -16.88 -9.95
CA ALA A 523 -17.82 -17.95 -9.96
C ALA A 523 -19.08 -17.59 -9.15
N ILE A 524 -18.92 -17.00 -7.97
CA ILE A 524 -20.03 -16.53 -7.13
C ILE A 524 -20.83 -15.44 -7.85
N GLU A 525 -20.15 -14.48 -8.50
CA GLU A 525 -20.79 -13.43 -9.29
C GLU A 525 -21.61 -14.00 -10.45
N ILE A 526 -21.07 -14.95 -11.20
CA ILE A 526 -21.77 -15.62 -12.30
C ILE A 526 -22.95 -16.44 -11.76
N ALA A 527 -22.75 -17.19 -10.67
CA ALA A 527 -23.78 -18.00 -10.06
C ALA A 527 -24.91 -17.19 -9.41
N SER A 528 -24.70 -15.93 -9.08
CA SER A 528 -25.71 -15.06 -8.45
C SER A 528 -26.97 -14.87 -9.32
N THR A 529 -26.89 -15.09 -10.62
CA THR A 529 -28.01 -15.00 -11.57
C THR A 529 -28.44 -16.36 -12.11
N PHE A 530 -27.79 -17.43 -11.66
CA PHE A 530 -28.08 -18.80 -12.10
C PHE A 530 -29.34 -19.34 -11.42
N VAL A 531 -30.12 -20.12 -12.18
CA VAL A 531 -31.28 -20.88 -11.69
C VAL A 531 -31.08 -22.33 -12.10
N GLY A 532 -30.79 -23.19 -11.16
CA GLY A 532 -30.51 -24.61 -11.37
C GLY A 532 -29.78 -25.22 -10.16
N GLU A 533 -29.51 -26.51 -10.19
CA GLU A 533 -28.86 -27.20 -9.07
C GLU A 533 -27.33 -27.17 -9.15
N SER A 534 -26.77 -27.26 -10.36
CA SER A 534 -25.32 -27.32 -10.56
C SER A 534 -24.87 -26.66 -11.85
N ILE A 535 -23.65 -26.12 -11.84
CA ILE A 535 -23.01 -25.45 -12.98
C ILE A 535 -21.82 -26.33 -13.43
N PRO A 536 -21.73 -26.70 -14.72
CA PRO A 536 -20.61 -27.47 -15.24
C PRO A 536 -19.33 -26.64 -15.25
N VAL A 537 -18.23 -27.26 -14.85
CA VAL A 537 -16.89 -26.66 -14.84
C VAL A 537 -16.07 -27.25 -15.98
N LEU A 538 -15.56 -26.37 -16.83
CA LEU A 538 -14.78 -26.76 -18.02
C LEU A 538 -13.30 -26.48 -17.80
N HIS A 539 -12.45 -27.36 -18.33
CA HIS A 539 -11.01 -27.13 -18.32
C HIS A 539 -10.65 -25.91 -19.18
N ALA A 540 -9.84 -25.00 -18.64
CA ALA A 540 -9.56 -23.69 -19.21
C ALA A 540 -9.05 -23.73 -20.68
N LYS A 541 -8.27 -24.76 -21.03
CA LYS A 541 -7.64 -24.88 -22.36
C LYS A 541 -8.34 -25.87 -23.30
N THR A 542 -8.76 -27.03 -22.80
CA THR A 542 -9.32 -28.11 -23.61
C THR A 542 -10.82 -28.03 -23.76
N ARG A 543 -11.52 -27.26 -22.95
CA ARG A 543 -12.99 -27.16 -22.83
C ARG A 543 -13.68 -28.48 -22.43
N GLN A 544 -12.94 -29.51 -22.06
CA GLN A 544 -13.47 -30.74 -21.50
C GLN A 544 -14.12 -30.49 -20.14
N MET A 545 -15.18 -31.16 -19.83
CA MET A 545 -15.85 -31.06 -18.53
C MET A 545 -14.98 -31.71 -17.46
N THR A 546 -14.62 -30.93 -16.42
CA THR A 546 -13.84 -31.38 -15.27
C THR A 546 -14.71 -31.82 -14.11
N GLY A 547 -15.93 -31.35 -14.04
CA GLY A 547 -16.90 -31.66 -12.99
C GLY A 547 -18.00 -30.61 -12.89
N ILE A 548 -18.65 -30.54 -11.75
CA ILE A 548 -19.72 -29.61 -11.43
C ILE A 548 -19.42 -28.85 -10.14
N VAL A 549 -20.06 -27.72 -10.00
CA VAL A 549 -20.10 -26.93 -8.76
C VAL A 549 -21.54 -26.56 -8.47
N THR A 550 -21.98 -26.69 -7.20
CA THR A 550 -23.32 -26.31 -6.76
C THR A 550 -23.28 -24.95 -6.05
N GLU A 551 -24.44 -24.30 -5.89
CA GLU A 551 -24.54 -23.09 -5.06
C GLU A 551 -24.09 -23.36 -3.60
N SER A 552 -24.36 -24.55 -3.07
CA SER A 552 -23.92 -24.97 -1.75
C SER A 552 -22.41 -25.01 -1.61
N ASP A 553 -21.70 -25.45 -2.67
CA ASP A 553 -20.24 -25.49 -2.67
C ASP A 553 -19.64 -24.07 -2.67
N LEU A 554 -20.18 -23.18 -3.51
CA LEU A 554 -19.79 -21.79 -3.56
C LEU A 554 -20.06 -21.08 -2.23
N PHE A 555 -21.21 -21.31 -1.64
CA PHE A 555 -21.57 -20.73 -0.34
C PHE A 555 -20.71 -21.29 0.81
N THR A 556 -20.40 -22.58 0.79
CA THR A 556 -19.51 -23.21 1.77
C THR A 556 -18.09 -22.65 1.66
N ALA A 557 -17.57 -22.49 0.44
CA ALA A 557 -16.28 -21.85 0.22
C ALA A 557 -16.26 -20.40 0.74
N TYR A 558 -17.32 -19.62 0.48
CA TYR A 558 -17.46 -18.26 0.98
C TYR A 558 -17.46 -18.22 2.52
N LEU A 559 -18.30 -19.05 3.18
CA LEU A 559 -18.37 -19.09 4.65
C LEU A 559 -17.06 -19.53 5.28
N LYS A 560 -16.37 -20.50 4.69
CA LYS A 560 -15.07 -20.98 5.18
C LYS A 560 -14.01 -19.87 5.16
N ILE A 561 -13.98 -19.05 4.11
CA ILE A 561 -13.08 -17.91 4.01
C ILE A 561 -13.49 -16.84 5.03
N GLN A 562 -14.77 -16.52 5.11
CA GLN A 562 -15.25 -15.51 6.04
C GLN A 562 -14.96 -15.88 7.51
N SER A 563 -15.16 -17.15 7.90
CA SER A 563 -14.83 -17.60 9.26
C SER A 563 -13.32 -17.50 9.55
N ARG A 564 -12.46 -17.87 8.61
CA ARG A 564 -11.01 -17.74 8.76
C ARG A 564 -10.59 -16.28 8.95
N VAL A 565 -11.14 -15.35 8.15
CA VAL A 565 -10.84 -13.92 8.29
C VAL A 565 -11.31 -13.41 9.66
N GLN A 566 -12.49 -13.78 10.11
CA GLN A 566 -12.98 -13.41 11.45
C GLN A 566 -12.10 -13.96 12.60
N ASP A 567 -11.55 -15.15 12.44
CA ASP A 567 -10.67 -15.74 13.46
C ASP A 567 -9.30 -15.05 13.52
N VAL A 568 -8.83 -14.47 12.41
CA VAL A 568 -7.61 -13.66 12.35
C VAL A 568 -7.83 -12.25 12.92
N GLU A 569 -9.03 -11.69 12.75
CA GLU A 569 -9.39 -10.34 13.20
C GLU A 569 -9.77 -10.28 14.69
N LYS A 570 -10.06 -11.41 15.34
CA LYS A 570 -10.28 -11.52 16.78
C LYS A 570 -8.98 -11.57 17.57
#